data_848ee56ea6568164e6a3fa45a0c4f0db
#
_entry.id   848ee56ea6568164e6a3fa45a0c4f0db
#
_cell.length_a   1.000
_cell.length_b   1.000
_cell.length_c   1.000
_cell.angle_alpha   90.00
_cell.angle_beta   90.00
_cell.angle_gamma   90.00
#
_symmetry.space_group_name_H-M   'P 1'
#
loop_
_entity.id
_entity.type
_entity.pdbx_description
1 polymer ?
#
loop_
_entity_poly.entity_id
_entity_poly.type
_entity_poly.pdbx_seq_one_letter_code
_entity_poly.pdbx_strand_id
1 'polypeptide(L)'
;MMGRDLCYRPIQEAEEMNTEKNRQALGIIMTLTGAVFWGLCGSCGQFLFQYKEVTSDWLVPIRLTGAGALILLLLFIKDRENVFAMWREARGRRDILIFALIGMMLCQYGYFTTIQYSNAGTATVLQYTGPAMILVYLCIRNRRRPKIYEVVALFCSMFGTFILATHGNPSELAILPQALFWGMVAAVALVVYTLQPGYLMKKYTTLLTIGWGMFIGGLALTVLRQPWKIHPVVDGETILALAVIILLGTILAFYCYLTGVQMVGATNASMLACVEPVAATVISVLWLKVEFQMIDLIGFVFVLSTVFIVSLNQKKDQNS
;
A
#
# COMPACT_ATOMS: atom_id res chain seq x y z
N MET A 1 23.78 -36.81 33.67
CA MET A 1 23.29 -35.45 33.43
C MET A 1 22.98 -35.16 31.95
N MET A 2 22.91 -36.18 31.09
CA MET A 2 22.83 -36.06 29.60
C MET A 2 21.42 -36.32 29.02
N GLY A 3 20.41 -36.48 29.82
CA GLY A 3 19.06 -36.89 29.39
C GLY A 3 17.99 -35.80 29.39
N ARG A 4 18.26 -34.60 29.93
CA ARG A 4 17.26 -33.49 29.97
C ARG A 4 17.29 -32.58 28.75
N ASP A 5 18.43 -32.45 28.06
CA ASP A 5 18.56 -31.54 26.92
C ASP A 5 17.94 -32.08 25.63
N LEU A 6 17.76 -33.39 25.49
CA LEU A 6 17.18 -34.04 24.32
C LEU A 6 15.64 -33.94 24.25
N CYS A 7 14.96 -33.76 25.38
CA CYS A 7 13.50 -33.59 25.42
C CYS A 7 13.06 -32.11 25.33
N TYR A 8 13.93 -31.16 25.64
CA TYR A 8 13.61 -29.73 25.61
C TYR A 8 13.74 -29.09 24.22
N ARG A 9 14.63 -29.58 23.35
CA ARG A 9 14.83 -29.11 21.99
C ARG A 9 13.57 -29.19 21.12
N PRO A 10 12.87 -30.34 21.04
CA PRO A 10 11.68 -30.43 20.14
C PRO A 10 10.51 -29.55 20.60
N ILE A 11 10.42 -29.24 21.90
CA ILE A 11 9.37 -28.34 22.44
C ILE A 11 9.70 -26.89 22.09
N GLN A 12 10.95 -26.45 22.22
CA GLN A 12 11.38 -25.10 21.82
C GLN A 12 11.25 -24.90 20.31
N GLU A 13 11.68 -25.87 19.50
CA GLU A 13 11.53 -25.81 18.03
C GLU A 13 10.05 -25.78 17.61
N ALA A 14 9.16 -26.48 18.30
CA ALA A 14 7.72 -26.45 18.05
C ALA A 14 7.09 -25.11 18.47
N GLU A 15 7.54 -24.50 19.57
CA GLU A 15 7.08 -23.18 20.02
C GLU A 15 7.57 -22.07 19.08
N GLU A 16 8.83 -22.10 18.65
CA GLU A 16 9.40 -21.17 17.69
C GLU A 16 8.68 -21.28 16.33
N MET A 17 8.43 -22.49 15.86
CA MET A 17 7.71 -22.77 14.62
C MET A 17 6.26 -22.29 14.69
N ASN A 18 5.57 -22.43 15.82
CA ASN A 18 4.21 -21.94 16.02
C ASN A 18 4.17 -20.40 16.07
N THR A 19 5.16 -19.79 16.71
CA THR A 19 5.32 -18.33 16.78
C THR A 19 5.56 -17.73 15.39
N GLU A 20 6.41 -18.36 14.56
CA GLU A 20 6.67 -17.91 13.19
C GLU A 20 5.44 -18.05 12.27
N LYS A 21 4.69 -19.18 12.40
CA LYS A 21 3.42 -19.38 11.68
C LYS A 21 2.38 -18.31 12.03
N ASN A 22 2.24 -18.02 13.33
CA ASN A 22 1.32 -17.00 13.81
C ASN A 22 1.72 -15.60 13.30
N ARG A 23 3.03 -15.29 13.28
CA ARG A 23 3.57 -14.04 12.76
C ARG A 23 3.28 -13.87 11.27
N GLN A 24 3.45 -14.92 10.46
CA GLN A 24 3.15 -14.87 9.02
C GLN A 24 1.66 -14.74 8.75
N ALA A 25 0.81 -15.49 9.45
CA ALA A 25 -0.63 -15.37 9.35
C ALA A 25 -1.08 -13.94 9.67
N LEU A 26 -0.53 -13.36 10.75
CA LEU A 26 -0.79 -11.96 11.11
C LEU A 26 -0.32 -11.01 10.00
N GLY A 27 0.85 -11.23 9.41
CA GLY A 27 1.38 -10.41 8.32
C GLY A 27 0.49 -10.45 7.07
N ILE A 28 -0.06 -11.61 6.73
CA ILE A 28 -1.03 -11.76 5.64
C ILE A 28 -2.30 -10.96 5.96
N ILE A 29 -2.88 -11.14 7.15
CA ILE A 29 -4.10 -10.43 7.58
C ILE A 29 -3.86 -8.92 7.55
N MET A 30 -2.75 -8.45 8.10
CA MET A 30 -2.40 -7.03 8.10
C MET A 30 -2.31 -6.49 6.68
N THR A 31 -1.62 -7.18 5.76
CA THR A 31 -1.50 -6.75 4.36
C THR A 31 -2.86 -6.67 3.67
N LEU A 32 -3.70 -7.70 3.83
CA LEU A 32 -5.05 -7.75 3.25
C LEU A 32 -5.94 -6.64 3.81
N THR A 33 -5.87 -6.38 5.11
CA THR A 33 -6.61 -5.29 5.76
C THR A 33 -6.19 -3.93 5.19
N GLY A 34 -4.88 -3.70 5.02
CA GLY A 34 -4.37 -2.49 4.37
C GLY A 34 -4.90 -2.32 2.94
N ALA A 35 -4.91 -3.40 2.16
CA ALA A 35 -5.42 -3.42 0.79
C ALA A 35 -6.92 -3.08 0.71
N VAL A 36 -7.75 -3.65 1.60
CA VAL A 36 -9.19 -3.35 1.66
C VAL A 36 -9.41 -1.86 1.98
N PHE A 37 -8.66 -1.31 2.93
CA PHE A 37 -8.77 0.12 3.24
C PHE A 37 -8.26 1.02 2.11
N TRP A 38 -7.29 0.58 1.30
CA TRP A 38 -6.91 1.33 0.10
C TRP A 38 -8.01 1.29 -0.96
N GLY A 39 -8.69 0.15 -1.16
CA GLY A 39 -9.86 0.07 -2.02
C GLY A 39 -10.97 1.05 -1.61
N LEU A 40 -11.27 1.11 -0.31
CA LEU A 40 -12.21 2.09 0.23
C LEU A 40 -11.73 3.53 -0.02
N CYS A 41 -10.45 3.79 0.20
CA CYS A 41 -9.84 5.11 -0.01
C CYS A 41 -9.92 5.55 -1.49
N GLY A 42 -9.66 4.63 -2.42
CA GLY A 42 -9.79 4.88 -3.86
C GLY A 42 -11.21 5.27 -4.26
N SER A 43 -12.21 4.51 -3.77
CA SER A 43 -13.62 4.81 -4.01
C SER A 43 -14.05 6.16 -3.41
N CYS A 44 -13.60 6.49 -2.19
CA CYS A 44 -13.84 7.80 -1.58
C CYS A 44 -13.16 8.93 -2.38
N GLY A 45 -11.94 8.71 -2.88
CA GLY A 45 -11.23 9.67 -3.73
C GLY A 45 -11.95 9.92 -5.05
N GLN A 46 -12.41 8.86 -5.70
CA GLN A 46 -13.21 8.97 -6.92
C GLN A 46 -14.51 9.74 -6.66
N PHE A 47 -15.22 9.47 -5.58
CA PHE A 47 -16.41 10.22 -5.18
C PHE A 47 -16.10 11.72 -5.03
N LEU A 48 -15.01 12.08 -4.34
CA LEU A 48 -14.63 13.48 -4.15
C LEU A 48 -14.29 14.18 -5.48
N PHE A 49 -13.59 13.50 -6.39
CA PHE A 49 -13.23 14.07 -7.70
C PHE A 49 -14.44 14.24 -8.62
N GLN A 50 -15.39 13.30 -8.60
CA GLN A 50 -16.54 13.31 -9.49
C GLN A 50 -17.68 14.23 -9.02
N TYR A 51 -17.91 14.33 -7.71
CA TYR A 51 -19.11 14.98 -7.16
C TYR A 51 -18.84 16.24 -6.33
N LYS A 52 -17.58 16.49 -5.92
CA LYS A 52 -17.25 17.58 -4.98
C LYS A 52 -16.22 18.57 -5.53
N GLU A 53 -15.88 18.48 -6.82
CA GLU A 53 -14.90 19.34 -7.49
C GLU A 53 -13.52 19.35 -6.81
N VAL A 54 -13.21 18.30 -6.05
CA VAL A 54 -11.91 18.13 -5.41
C VAL A 54 -10.88 17.73 -6.47
N THR A 55 -9.66 18.22 -6.34
CA THR A 55 -8.52 17.82 -7.20
C THR A 55 -7.45 17.08 -6.40
N SER A 56 -6.59 16.33 -7.09
CA SER A 56 -5.42 15.69 -6.45
C SER A 56 -4.49 16.72 -5.79
N ASP A 57 -4.39 17.92 -6.36
CA ASP A 57 -3.60 19.04 -5.84
C ASP A 57 -4.11 19.57 -4.49
N TRP A 58 -5.40 19.37 -4.19
CA TRP A 58 -6.00 19.72 -2.92
C TRP A 58 -6.01 18.53 -1.94
N LEU A 59 -6.47 17.38 -2.41
CA LEU A 59 -6.69 16.21 -1.58
C LEU A 59 -5.39 15.64 -0.99
N VAL A 60 -4.38 15.42 -1.85
CA VAL A 60 -3.17 14.68 -1.44
C VAL A 60 -2.32 15.45 -0.43
N PRO A 61 -2.05 16.77 -0.61
CA PRO A 61 -1.34 17.55 0.41
C PRO A 61 -2.04 17.52 1.77
N ILE A 62 -3.36 17.74 1.79
CA ILE A 62 -4.16 17.81 3.03
C ILE A 62 -4.16 16.45 3.74
N ARG A 63 -4.42 15.36 3.02
CA ARG A 63 -4.45 14.02 3.62
C ARG A 63 -3.10 13.58 4.17
N LEU A 64 -2.01 13.81 3.45
CA LEU A 64 -0.67 13.42 3.91
C LEU A 64 -0.21 14.27 5.08
N THR A 65 -0.36 15.60 4.99
CA THR A 65 0.03 16.50 6.08
C THR A 65 -0.82 16.24 7.32
N GLY A 66 -2.14 16.09 7.16
CA GLY A 66 -3.06 15.80 8.25
C GLY A 66 -2.80 14.46 8.92
N ALA A 67 -2.61 13.39 8.14
CA ALA A 67 -2.29 12.05 8.66
C ALA A 67 -0.94 12.04 9.37
N GLY A 68 0.10 12.63 8.74
CA GLY A 68 1.44 12.72 9.32
C GLY A 68 1.45 13.53 10.62
N ALA A 69 0.80 14.70 10.63
CA ALA A 69 0.69 15.52 11.83
C ALA A 69 -0.04 14.80 12.97
N LEU A 70 -1.15 14.11 12.67
CA LEU A 70 -1.91 13.35 13.67
C LEU A 70 -1.07 12.21 14.28
N ILE A 71 -0.39 11.43 13.45
CA ILE A 71 0.50 10.36 13.93
C ILE A 71 1.61 10.94 14.82
N LEU A 72 2.30 11.98 14.34
CA LEU A 72 3.41 12.58 15.09
C LEU A 72 2.95 13.23 16.40
N LEU A 73 1.77 13.85 16.42
CA LEU A 73 1.18 14.41 17.64
C LEU A 73 0.88 13.31 18.67
N LEU A 74 0.25 12.21 18.24
CA LEU A 74 -0.05 11.09 19.14
C LEU A 74 1.25 10.46 19.68
N LEU A 75 2.27 10.29 18.86
CA LEU A 75 3.56 9.79 19.29
C LEU A 75 4.30 10.77 20.21
N PHE A 76 4.20 12.07 19.94
CA PHE A 76 4.80 13.09 20.79
C PHE A 76 4.19 13.16 22.20
N ILE A 77 2.87 12.96 22.29
CA ILE A 77 2.17 12.87 23.60
C ILE A 77 2.62 11.62 24.35
N LYS A 78 2.84 10.49 23.64
CA LYS A 78 3.20 9.21 24.26
C LYS A 78 4.68 9.11 24.62
N ASP A 79 5.57 9.57 23.75
CA ASP A 79 7.03 9.40 23.88
C ASP A 79 7.77 10.52 23.14
N ARG A 80 7.83 11.67 23.79
CA ARG A 80 8.41 12.90 23.24
C ARG A 80 9.88 12.76 22.80
N GLU A 81 10.67 11.99 23.53
CA GLU A 81 12.12 11.90 23.29
C GLU A 81 12.45 11.11 22.02
N ASN A 82 11.66 10.09 21.72
CA ASN A 82 11.89 9.18 20.60
C ASN A 82 11.34 9.69 19.27
N VAL A 83 10.38 10.64 19.27
CA VAL A 83 9.85 11.20 18.02
C VAL A 83 10.92 11.78 17.11
N PHE A 84 11.92 12.44 17.69
CA PHE A 84 13.03 13.06 16.97
C PHE A 84 14.28 12.19 16.86
N ALA A 85 14.25 10.93 17.32
CA ALA A 85 15.42 10.05 17.36
C ALA A 85 16.06 9.84 15.97
N MET A 86 15.25 9.68 14.91
CA MET A 86 15.77 9.49 13.55
C MET A 86 16.49 10.72 12.98
N TRP A 87 16.20 11.93 13.50
CA TRP A 87 16.86 13.17 13.09
C TRP A 87 18.24 13.35 13.67
N ARG A 88 18.59 12.63 14.74
CA ARG A 88 19.90 12.68 15.38
C ARG A 88 20.98 11.95 14.58
N GLU A 89 20.60 11.06 13.67
CA GLU A 89 21.50 10.24 12.86
C GLU A 89 21.49 10.68 11.39
N ALA A 90 22.68 10.82 10.76
CA ALA A 90 22.78 11.23 9.35
C ALA A 90 22.09 10.23 8.41
N ARG A 91 22.20 8.91 8.67
CA ARG A 91 21.52 7.89 7.88
C ARG A 91 20.00 7.97 8.05
N GLY A 92 19.52 8.16 9.28
CA GLY A 92 18.09 8.33 9.56
C GLY A 92 17.51 9.52 8.79
N ARG A 93 18.18 10.68 8.83
CA ARG A 93 17.77 11.88 8.07
C ARG A 93 17.70 11.64 6.57
N ARG A 94 18.74 11.05 5.98
CA ARG A 94 18.77 10.75 4.55
C ARG A 94 17.66 9.78 4.16
N ASP A 95 17.53 8.69 4.90
CA ASP A 95 16.62 7.61 4.56
C ASP A 95 15.16 8.04 4.73
N ILE A 96 14.83 8.87 5.74
CA ILE A 96 13.45 9.40 5.90
C ILE A 96 13.11 10.42 4.81
N LEU A 97 14.07 11.25 4.37
CA LEU A 97 13.82 12.19 3.26
C LEU A 97 13.58 11.45 1.93
N ILE A 98 14.35 10.40 1.63
CA ILE A 98 14.12 9.57 0.44
C ILE A 98 12.74 8.91 0.52
N PHE A 99 12.40 8.31 1.66
CA PHE A 99 11.10 7.69 1.87
C PHE A 99 9.94 8.69 1.71
N ALA A 100 10.07 9.88 2.32
CA ALA A 100 9.04 10.90 2.30
C ALA A 100 8.80 11.49 0.90
N LEU A 101 9.88 11.91 0.23
CA LEU A 101 9.77 12.67 -1.02
C LEU A 101 9.64 11.77 -2.25
N ILE A 102 10.41 10.69 -2.32
CA ILE A 102 10.40 9.79 -3.48
C ILE A 102 9.38 8.66 -3.27
N GLY A 103 9.41 8.01 -2.11
CA GLY A 103 8.49 6.92 -1.82
C GLY A 103 7.06 7.41 -1.60
N MET A 104 6.82 8.14 -0.53
CA MET A 104 5.46 8.47 -0.07
C MET A 104 4.80 9.54 -0.93
N MET A 105 5.44 10.69 -1.11
CA MET A 105 4.86 11.84 -1.81
C MET A 105 4.55 11.49 -3.28
N LEU A 106 5.55 10.99 -4.04
CA LEU A 106 5.35 10.70 -5.46
C LEU A 106 4.39 9.53 -5.68
N CYS A 107 4.41 8.50 -4.83
CA CYS A 107 3.47 7.39 -4.93
C CYS A 107 2.04 7.87 -4.74
N GLN A 108 1.76 8.63 -3.69
CA GLN A 108 0.42 9.08 -3.38
C GLN A 108 -0.09 10.13 -4.36
N TYR A 109 0.75 11.10 -4.70
CA TYR A 109 0.38 12.14 -5.64
C TYR A 109 0.19 11.56 -7.04
N GLY A 110 1.11 10.73 -7.51
CA GLY A 110 1.01 10.07 -8.82
C GLY A 110 -0.25 9.22 -8.96
N TYR A 111 -0.58 8.40 -7.94
CA TYR A 111 -1.79 7.58 -7.96
C TYR A 111 -3.08 8.40 -8.07
N PHE A 112 -3.26 9.40 -7.19
CA PHE A 112 -4.48 10.23 -7.21
C PHE A 112 -4.56 11.14 -8.44
N THR A 113 -3.42 11.61 -8.94
CA THR A 113 -3.38 12.36 -10.20
C THR A 113 -3.74 11.46 -11.39
N THR A 114 -3.33 10.19 -11.37
CA THR A 114 -3.75 9.22 -12.37
C THR A 114 -5.28 9.00 -12.33
N ILE A 115 -5.87 8.86 -11.12
CA ILE A 115 -7.33 8.76 -10.97
C ILE A 115 -8.02 10.00 -11.56
N GLN A 116 -7.50 11.18 -11.29
CA GLN A 116 -8.07 12.46 -11.78
C GLN A 116 -8.06 12.56 -13.31
N TYR A 117 -6.99 12.09 -13.97
CA TYR A 117 -6.88 12.10 -15.44
C TYR A 117 -7.51 10.88 -16.13
N SER A 118 -7.95 9.88 -15.36
CA SER A 118 -8.57 8.67 -15.88
C SER A 118 -9.68 8.17 -14.95
N ASN A 119 -9.44 7.07 -14.27
CA ASN A 119 -10.30 6.49 -13.24
C ASN A 119 -9.47 5.64 -12.27
N ALA A 120 -10.10 5.20 -11.17
CA ALA A 120 -9.44 4.39 -10.16
C ALA A 120 -8.94 3.04 -10.71
N GLY A 121 -9.67 2.42 -11.64
CA GLY A 121 -9.28 1.17 -12.29
C GLY A 121 -7.99 1.31 -13.09
N THR A 122 -7.90 2.32 -13.99
CA THR A 122 -6.69 2.60 -14.76
C THR A 122 -5.49 2.91 -13.86
N ALA A 123 -5.69 3.74 -12.83
CA ALA A 123 -4.63 4.07 -11.87
C ALA A 123 -4.09 2.81 -11.18
N THR A 124 -4.97 1.91 -10.78
CA THR A 124 -4.64 0.65 -10.11
C THR A 124 -3.89 -0.30 -11.05
N VAL A 125 -4.34 -0.47 -12.31
CA VAL A 125 -3.63 -1.31 -13.31
C VAL A 125 -2.20 -0.81 -13.53
N LEU A 126 -2.01 0.50 -13.70
CA LEU A 126 -0.68 1.07 -13.91
C LEU A 126 0.20 0.89 -12.67
N GLN A 127 -0.33 1.14 -11.48
CA GLN A 127 0.42 0.99 -10.22
C GLN A 127 0.80 -0.47 -9.95
N TYR A 128 0.01 -1.46 -10.40
CA TYR A 128 0.32 -2.88 -10.21
C TYR A 128 1.43 -3.43 -11.12
N THR A 129 2.02 -2.61 -11.95
CA THR A 129 3.36 -2.88 -12.49
C THR A 129 4.45 -2.84 -11.40
N GLY A 130 4.18 -2.16 -10.27
CA GLY A 130 5.09 -2.05 -9.13
C GLY A 130 5.48 -3.40 -8.49
N PRO A 131 4.57 -4.33 -8.18
CA PRO A 131 4.90 -5.68 -7.73
C PRO A 131 5.86 -6.43 -8.67
N ALA A 132 5.69 -6.29 -10.00
CA ALA A 132 6.62 -6.84 -10.98
C ALA A 132 8.02 -6.22 -10.84
N MET A 133 8.10 -4.89 -10.71
CA MET A 133 9.35 -4.17 -10.50
C MET A 133 10.02 -4.59 -9.18
N ILE A 134 9.26 -4.77 -8.09
CA ILE A 134 9.78 -5.26 -6.79
C ILE A 134 10.38 -6.65 -6.96
N LEU A 135 9.67 -7.58 -7.61
CA LEU A 135 10.16 -8.94 -7.85
C LEU A 135 11.46 -8.94 -8.65
N VAL A 136 11.49 -8.21 -9.78
CA VAL A 136 12.68 -8.10 -10.64
C VAL A 136 13.85 -7.51 -9.87
N TYR A 137 13.65 -6.40 -9.16
CA TYR A 137 14.67 -5.76 -8.34
C TYR A 137 15.26 -6.72 -7.30
N LEU A 138 14.42 -7.43 -6.56
CA LEU A 138 14.87 -8.37 -5.53
C LEU A 138 15.57 -9.59 -6.11
N CYS A 139 15.14 -10.10 -7.27
CA CYS A 139 15.83 -11.18 -7.97
C CYS A 139 17.23 -10.76 -8.40
N ILE A 140 17.40 -9.56 -8.98
CA ILE A 140 18.70 -9.01 -9.38
C ILE A 140 19.58 -8.77 -8.14
N ARG A 141 19.06 -8.09 -7.12
CA ARG A 141 19.80 -7.75 -5.90
C ARG A 141 20.30 -8.97 -5.15
N ASN A 142 19.45 -10.00 -5.04
CA ASN A 142 19.76 -11.23 -4.32
C ASN A 142 20.40 -12.31 -5.22
N ARG A 143 20.67 -12.00 -6.50
CA ARG A 143 21.23 -12.91 -7.50
C ARG A 143 20.47 -14.24 -7.58
N ARG A 144 19.14 -14.21 -7.45
CA ARG A 144 18.26 -15.39 -7.51
C ARG A 144 17.32 -15.32 -8.71
N ARG A 145 16.88 -16.48 -9.17
CA ARG A 145 15.77 -16.56 -10.14
C ARG A 145 14.43 -16.40 -9.42
N PRO A 146 13.39 -15.85 -10.08
CA PRO A 146 12.05 -15.83 -9.50
C PRO A 146 11.56 -17.28 -9.32
N LYS A 147 10.85 -17.53 -8.22
CA LYS A 147 10.18 -18.82 -8.01
C LYS A 147 8.94 -18.89 -8.89
N ILE A 148 8.57 -20.09 -9.35
CA ILE A 148 7.41 -20.27 -10.27
C ILE A 148 6.15 -19.68 -9.65
N TYR A 149 5.91 -19.89 -8.36
CA TYR A 149 4.73 -19.36 -7.70
C TYR A 149 4.69 -17.82 -7.66
N GLU A 150 5.85 -17.14 -7.58
CA GLU A 150 5.95 -15.67 -7.64
C GLU A 150 5.51 -15.16 -9.02
N VAL A 151 5.93 -15.84 -10.09
CA VAL A 151 5.57 -15.49 -11.47
C VAL A 151 4.06 -15.72 -11.70
N VAL A 152 3.54 -16.87 -11.27
CA VAL A 152 2.13 -17.22 -11.45
C VAL A 152 1.24 -16.26 -10.63
N ALA A 153 1.60 -15.98 -9.37
CA ALA A 153 0.87 -15.03 -8.53
C ALA A 153 0.87 -13.62 -9.14
N LEU A 154 2.01 -13.17 -9.65
CA LEU A 154 2.13 -11.88 -10.34
C LEU A 154 1.26 -11.82 -11.59
N PHE A 155 1.26 -12.85 -12.42
CA PHE A 155 0.40 -12.93 -13.60
C PHE A 155 -1.09 -12.88 -13.19
N CYS A 156 -1.50 -13.69 -12.22
CA CYS A 156 -2.88 -13.70 -11.73
C CYS A 156 -3.31 -12.32 -11.19
N SER A 157 -2.45 -11.66 -10.40
CA SER A 157 -2.77 -10.34 -9.85
C SER A 157 -2.93 -9.28 -10.94
N MET A 158 -2.00 -9.21 -11.89
CA MET A 158 -2.04 -8.22 -12.97
C MET A 158 -3.22 -8.47 -13.91
N PHE A 159 -3.44 -9.71 -14.32
CA PHE A 159 -4.52 -10.08 -15.22
C PHE A 159 -5.89 -9.89 -14.58
N GLY A 160 -6.05 -10.32 -13.33
CA GLY A 160 -7.30 -10.12 -12.58
C GLY A 160 -7.62 -8.63 -12.38
N THR A 161 -6.62 -7.82 -12.01
CA THR A 161 -6.79 -6.36 -11.89
C THR A 161 -7.14 -5.72 -13.23
N PHE A 162 -6.51 -6.15 -14.31
CA PHE A 162 -6.83 -5.67 -15.66
C PHE A 162 -8.30 -5.95 -16.01
N ILE A 163 -8.79 -7.18 -15.77
CA ILE A 163 -10.21 -7.53 -16.02
C ILE A 163 -11.14 -6.65 -15.18
N LEU A 164 -10.87 -6.48 -13.87
CA LEU A 164 -11.71 -5.67 -12.99
C LEU A 164 -11.73 -4.18 -13.40
N ALA A 165 -10.63 -3.67 -13.91
CA ALA A 165 -10.54 -2.27 -14.33
C ALA A 165 -11.17 -1.98 -15.69
N THR A 166 -11.33 -3.01 -16.54
CA THR A 166 -11.79 -2.87 -17.93
C THR A 166 -13.14 -3.53 -18.18
N HIS A 167 -13.69 -4.26 -17.22
CA HIS A 167 -14.84 -5.14 -17.42
C HIS A 167 -14.68 -6.03 -18.67
N GLY A 168 -13.41 -6.44 -18.95
CA GLY A 168 -13.05 -7.22 -20.13
C GLY A 168 -12.97 -6.44 -21.45
N ASN A 169 -13.22 -5.14 -21.45
CA ASN A 169 -13.10 -4.27 -22.61
C ASN A 169 -11.89 -3.33 -22.49
N PRO A 170 -10.77 -3.60 -23.20
CA PRO A 170 -9.57 -2.77 -23.13
C PRO A 170 -9.79 -1.28 -23.50
N SER A 171 -10.84 -0.99 -24.26
CA SER A 171 -11.16 0.39 -24.68
C SER A 171 -11.64 1.26 -23.50
N GLU A 172 -12.04 0.66 -22.38
CA GLU A 172 -12.43 1.38 -21.18
C GLU A 172 -11.24 1.90 -20.35
N LEU A 173 -10.02 1.45 -20.66
CA LEU A 173 -8.83 2.07 -20.09
C LEU A 173 -8.61 3.46 -20.69
N ALA A 174 -8.99 4.47 -19.93
CA ALA A 174 -8.75 5.88 -20.31
C ALA A 174 -7.26 6.21 -20.10
N ILE A 175 -6.40 5.84 -21.05
CA ILE A 175 -4.95 6.07 -20.94
C ILE A 175 -4.59 7.37 -21.67
N LEU A 176 -4.83 8.50 -21.01
CA LEU A 176 -4.25 9.76 -21.43
C LEU A 176 -2.73 9.76 -21.14
N PRO A 177 -1.91 10.47 -21.95
CA PRO A 177 -0.45 10.54 -21.70
C PRO A 177 -0.10 10.99 -20.28
N GLN A 178 -0.89 11.92 -19.71
CA GLN A 178 -0.73 12.39 -18.33
C GLN A 178 -1.02 11.27 -17.31
N ALA A 179 -2.09 10.47 -17.53
CA ALA A 179 -2.43 9.34 -16.69
C ALA A 179 -1.33 8.27 -16.72
N LEU A 180 -0.80 7.96 -17.92
CA LEU A 180 0.30 7.01 -18.07
C LEU A 180 1.55 7.49 -17.34
N PHE A 181 1.95 8.76 -17.52
CA PHE A 181 3.12 9.33 -16.86
C PHE A 181 3.01 9.22 -15.33
N TRP A 182 1.91 9.74 -14.76
CA TRP A 182 1.73 9.74 -13.31
C TRP A 182 1.53 8.34 -12.71
N GLY A 183 0.87 7.44 -13.45
CA GLY A 183 0.72 6.03 -13.06
C GLY A 183 2.06 5.31 -13.00
N MET A 184 2.94 5.53 -13.96
CA MET A 184 4.30 4.97 -13.94
C MET A 184 5.17 5.59 -12.84
N VAL A 185 5.05 6.90 -12.59
CA VAL A 185 5.71 7.56 -11.45
C VAL A 185 5.23 6.93 -10.14
N ALA A 186 3.92 6.71 -9.99
CA ALA A 186 3.36 6.05 -8.81
C ALA A 186 3.88 4.62 -8.65
N ALA A 187 3.98 3.84 -9.74
CA ALA A 187 4.49 2.46 -9.70
C ALA A 187 5.97 2.39 -9.27
N VAL A 188 6.82 3.26 -9.81
CA VAL A 188 8.24 3.34 -9.40
C VAL A 188 8.36 3.81 -7.94
N ALA A 189 7.60 4.81 -7.56
CA ALA A 189 7.58 5.32 -6.18
C ALA A 189 7.08 4.26 -5.20
N LEU A 190 6.14 3.39 -5.59
CA LEU A 190 5.67 2.24 -4.82
C LEU A 190 6.81 1.26 -4.50
N VAL A 191 7.70 1.01 -5.45
CA VAL A 191 8.89 0.19 -5.20
C VAL A 191 9.77 0.80 -4.12
N VAL A 192 10.01 2.12 -4.21
CA VAL A 192 10.82 2.84 -3.24
C VAL A 192 10.18 2.82 -1.86
N TYR A 193 8.89 3.17 -1.73
CA TYR A 193 8.25 3.22 -0.41
C TYR A 193 8.10 1.83 0.23
N THR A 194 8.07 0.77 -0.56
CA THR A 194 7.97 -0.61 -0.04
C THR A 194 9.32 -1.14 0.43
N LEU A 195 10.40 -0.89 -0.31
CA LEU A 195 11.71 -1.49 -0.08
C LEU A 195 12.63 -0.64 0.80
N GLN A 196 12.59 0.68 0.62
CA GLN A 196 13.56 1.60 1.23
C GLN A 196 13.40 1.75 2.75
N PRO A 197 12.19 1.83 3.35
CA PRO A 197 12.04 2.14 4.77
C PRO A 197 12.38 0.98 5.72
N GLY A 198 12.79 -0.19 5.21
CA GLY A 198 13.05 -1.37 6.03
C GLY A 198 14.03 -1.15 7.19
N TYR A 199 15.09 -0.34 6.98
CA TYR A 199 16.03 0.04 8.04
C TYR A 199 15.35 0.95 9.09
N LEU A 200 14.61 1.97 8.63
CA LEU A 200 13.93 2.90 9.52
C LEU A 200 12.89 2.21 10.40
N MET A 201 12.08 1.33 9.79
CA MET A 201 11.03 0.60 10.51
C MET A 201 11.57 -0.40 11.53
N LYS A 202 12.74 -1.00 11.26
CA LYS A 202 13.41 -1.91 12.21
C LYS A 202 14.04 -1.15 13.38
N LYS A 203 14.63 0.02 13.12
CA LYS A 203 15.36 0.79 14.14
C LYS A 203 14.45 1.69 14.97
N TYR A 204 13.47 2.34 14.34
CA TYR A 204 12.67 3.36 14.99
C TYR A 204 11.23 2.92 15.27
N THR A 205 10.48 2.53 14.40
CA THR A 205 9.16 1.90 14.39
C THR A 205 8.45 2.19 13.06
N THR A 206 7.50 1.34 12.69
CA THR A 206 6.69 1.55 11.48
C THR A 206 5.89 2.85 11.57
N LEU A 207 5.24 3.09 12.70
CA LEU A 207 4.35 4.24 12.87
C LEU A 207 5.10 5.57 12.82
N LEU A 208 6.29 5.65 13.45
CA LEU A 208 7.13 6.84 13.40
C LEU A 208 7.66 7.12 11.99
N THR A 209 8.06 6.07 11.27
CA THR A 209 8.53 6.18 9.88
C THR A 209 7.41 6.69 8.96
N ILE A 210 6.18 6.15 9.09
CA ILE A 210 5.01 6.60 8.34
C ILE A 210 4.68 8.06 8.69
N GLY A 211 4.62 8.39 9.97
CA GLY A 211 4.29 9.73 10.44
C GLY A 211 5.21 10.81 9.86
N TRP A 212 6.52 10.63 9.96
CA TRP A 212 7.49 11.55 9.34
C TRP A 212 7.44 11.52 7.82
N GLY A 213 7.30 10.34 7.21
CA GLY A 213 7.19 10.20 5.75
C GLY A 213 6.00 10.97 5.17
N MET A 214 4.83 10.81 5.78
CA MET A 214 3.62 11.52 5.37
C MET A 214 3.71 13.02 5.66
N PHE A 215 4.19 13.40 6.83
CA PHE A 215 4.26 14.80 7.22
C PHE A 215 5.21 15.59 6.31
N ILE A 216 6.42 15.09 6.07
CA ILE A 216 7.41 15.76 5.19
C ILE A 216 6.90 15.75 3.74
N GLY A 217 6.45 14.61 3.24
CA GLY A 217 5.92 14.50 1.87
C GLY A 217 4.70 15.38 1.66
N GLY A 218 3.80 15.43 2.66
CA GLY A 218 2.63 16.30 2.66
C GLY A 218 2.99 17.79 2.69
N LEU A 219 3.90 18.22 3.56
CA LEU A 219 4.35 19.60 3.61
C LEU A 219 5.04 20.03 2.30
N ALA A 220 5.92 19.19 1.76
CA ALA A 220 6.57 19.48 0.48
C ALA A 220 5.52 19.67 -0.63
N LEU A 221 4.53 18.79 -0.69
CA LEU A 221 3.45 18.88 -1.67
C LEU A 221 2.54 20.09 -1.42
N THR A 222 2.29 20.45 -0.14
CA THR A 222 1.52 21.63 0.25
C THR A 222 2.19 22.92 -0.25
N VAL A 223 3.52 23.01 -0.16
CA VAL A 223 4.27 24.15 -0.70
C VAL A 223 4.23 24.17 -2.23
N LEU A 224 4.37 23.00 -2.88
CA LEU A 224 4.43 22.89 -4.34
C LEU A 224 3.05 23.14 -5.00
N ARG A 225 1.96 22.63 -4.41
CA ARG A 225 0.62 22.65 -5.01
C ARG A 225 -0.31 23.72 -4.46
N GLN A 226 0.05 24.33 -3.32
CA GLN A 226 -0.66 25.46 -2.72
C GLN A 226 -2.18 25.22 -2.57
N PRO A 227 -2.60 24.16 -1.84
CA PRO A 227 -4.02 23.73 -1.77
C PRO A 227 -4.96 24.82 -1.25
N TRP A 228 -4.45 25.84 -0.54
CA TRP A 228 -5.24 26.99 -0.08
C TRP A 228 -5.74 27.92 -1.21
N LYS A 229 -5.24 27.74 -2.44
CA LYS A 229 -5.73 28.46 -3.63
C LYS A 229 -6.89 27.74 -4.32
N ILE A 230 -7.21 26.51 -3.90
CA ILE A 230 -8.25 25.67 -4.46
C ILE A 230 -9.43 25.67 -3.48
N HIS A 231 -10.63 25.94 -3.98
CA HIS A 231 -11.82 26.06 -3.15
C HIS A 231 -12.88 25.02 -3.59
N PRO A 232 -12.71 23.73 -3.20
CA PRO A 232 -13.69 22.70 -3.51
C PRO A 232 -14.96 22.86 -2.70
N VAL A 233 -16.00 22.12 -3.05
CA VAL A 233 -17.22 22.04 -2.23
C VAL A 233 -16.92 21.25 -0.94
N VAL A 234 -16.91 21.93 0.20
CA VAL A 234 -16.67 21.33 1.51
C VAL A 234 -17.97 21.28 2.30
N ASP A 235 -18.66 20.16 2.21
CA ASP A 235 -19.87 19.85 2.97
C ASP A 235 -19.65 18.67 3.92
N GLY A 236 -20.71 18.22 4.61
CA GLY A 236 -20.62 17.10 5.56
C GLY A 236 -20.14 15.80 4.93
N GLU A 237 -20.52 15.53 3.69
CA GLU A 237 -20.07 14.32 2.94
C GLU A 237 -18.59 14.40 2.60
N THR A 238 -18.11 15.58 2.17
CA THR A 238 -16.68 15.83 1.90
C THR A 238 -15.86 15.63 3.17
N ILE A 239 -16.30 16.15 4.31
CA ILE A 239 -15.61 15.99 5.60
C ILE A 239 -15.58 14.52 6.01
N LEU A 240 -16.70 13.80 5.88
CA LEU A 240 -16.76 12.37 6.20
C LEU A 240 -15.82 11.55 5.30
N ALA A 241 -15.86 11.79 3.98
CA ALA A 241 -14.99 11.12 3.03
C ALA A 241 -13.50 11.40 3.35
N LEU A 242 -13.14 12.64 3.67
CA LEU A 242 -11.80 13.01 4.11
C LEU A 242 -11.38 12.29 5.39
N ALA A 243 -12.26 12.20 6.38
CA ALA A 243 -11.98 11.49 7.63
C ALA A 243 -11.72 10.00 7.36
N VAL A 244 -12.55 9.35 6.54
CA VAL A 244 -12.35 7.95 6.12
C VAL A 244 -11.01 7.79 5.37
N ILE A 245 -10.72 8.67 4.41
CA ILE A 245 -9.47 8.65 3.65
C ILE A 245 -8.26 8.82 4.58
N ILE A 246 -8.30 9.76 5.52
CA ILE A 246 -7.15 10.04 6.41
C ILE A 246 -6.97 8.91 7.43
N LEU A 247 -8.03 8.52 8.13
CA LEU A 247 -7.91 7.56 9.24
C LEU A 247 -7.75 6.12 8.75
N LEU A 248 -8.65 5.65 7.89
CA LEU A 248 -8.66 4.27 7.42
C LEU A 248 -7.75 4.10 6.22
N GLY A 249 -7.97 4.87 5.15
CA GLY A 249 -7.26 4.72 3.88
C GLY A 249 -5.83 5.24 3.90
N THR A 250 -5.43 6.00 4.91
CA THR A 250 -4.06 6.51 5.01
C THR A 250 -3.37 5.95 6.26
N ILE A 251 -3.73 6.36 7.45
CA ILE A 251 -3.00 5.97 8.67
C ILE A 251 -3.04 4.45 8.86
N LEU A 252 -4.23 3.88 8.93
CA LEU A 252 -4.41 2.47 9.25
C LEU A 252 -3.95 1.57 8.09
N ALA A 253 -4.29 1.91 6.85
CA ALA A 253 -3.90 1.14 5.68
C ALA A 253 -2.38 1.03 5.52
N PHE A 254 -1.65 2.16 5.59
CA PHE A 254 -0.19 2.15 5.49
C PHE A 254 0.48 1.46 6.68
N TYR A 255 -0.04 1.65 7.88
CA TYR A 255 0.46 0.93 9.06
C TYR A 255 0.32 -0.58 8.88
N CYS A 256 -0.87 -1.04 8.49
CA CYS A 256 -1.14 -2.45 8.25
C CYS A 256 -0.25 -3.00 7.12
N TYR A 257 -0.20 -2.34 5.96
CA TYR A 257 0.61 -2.80 4.83
C TYR A 257 2.10 -2.88 5.16
N LEU A 258 2.71 -1.80 5.67
CA LEU A 258 4.14 -1.77 5.96
C LEU A 258 4.54 -2.70 7.12
N THR A 259 3.64 -2.93 8.09
CA THR A 259 3.83 -3.94 9.11
C THR A 259 3.78 -5.34 8.49
N GLY A 260 2.82 -5.59 7.59
CA GLY A 260 2.75 -6.81 6.80
C GLY A 260 4.02 -7.05 5.97
N VAL A 261 4.54 -6.02 5.29
CA VAL A 261 5.82 -6.10 4.54
C VAL A 261 6.98 -6.59 5.41
N GLN A 262 7.04 -6.17 6.67
CA GLN A 262 8.09 -6.63 7.60
C GLN A 262 7.92 -8.10 8.01
N MET A 263 6.69 -8.61 8.00
CA MET A 263 6.37 -9.98 8.44
C MET A 263 6.46 -10.99 7.28
N VAL A 264 5.91 -10.66 6.10
CA VAL A 264 5.82 -11.60 4.97
C VAL A 264 6.76 -11.27 3.81
N GLY A 265 7.51 -10.18 3.90
CA GLY A 265 8.41 -9.70 2.86
C GLY A 265 7.73 -8.87 1.77
N ALA A 266 8.51 -8.02 1.10
CA ALA A 266 7.99 -7.02 0.16
C ALA A 266 7.30 -7.64 -1.06
N THR A 267 7.86 -8.70 -1.65
CA THR A 267 7.26 -9.39 -2.81
C THR A 267 5.88 -9.95 -2.46
N ASN A 268 5.79 -10.71 -1.37
CA ASN A 268 4.53 -11.33 -0.97
C ASN A 268 3.49 -10.28 -0.56
N ALA A 269 3.89 -9.27 0.22
CA ALA A 269 2.99 -8.19 0.63
C ALA A 269 2.46 -7.41 -0.58
N SER A 270 3.31 -7.08 -1.57
CA SER A 270 2.86 -6.37 -2.77
C SER A 270 1.89 -7.18 -3.63
N MET A 271 2.08 -8.52 -3.71
CA MET A 271 1.13 -9.41 -4.39
C MET A 271 -0.19 -9.56 -3.62
N LEU A 272 -0.14 -9.67 -2.29
CA LEU A 272 -1.34 -9.74 -1.44
C LEU A 272 -2.16 -8.43 -1.48
N ALA A 273 -1.50 -7.29 -1.61
CA ALA A 273 -2.16 -6.00 -1.74
C ALA A 273 -3.03 -5.89 -2.99
N CYS A 274 -2.84 -6.77 -3.99
CA CYS A 274 -3.69 -6.85 -5.18
C CYS A 274 -5.18 -7.21 -4.89
N VAL A 275 -5.56 -7.45 -3.65
CA VAL A 275 -6.97 -7.50 -3.21
C VAL A 275 -7.64 -6.12 -3.22
N GLU A 276 -6.88 -5.03 -3.24
CA GLU A 276 -7.39 -3.65 -3.31
C GLU A 276 -8.45 -3.44 -4.41
N PRO A 277 -8.25 -3.81 -5.69
CA PRO A 277 -9.26 -3.63 -6.73
C PRO A 277 -10.53 -4.45 -6.50
N VAL A 278 -10.43 -5.63 -5.88
CA VAL A 278 -11.61 -6.40 -5.47
C VAL A 278 -12.43 -5.61 -4.46
N ALA A 279 -11.77 -5.08 -3.42
CA ALA A 279 -12.43 -4.25 -2.42
C ALA A 279 -13.01 -2.97 -3.04
N ALA A 280 -12.26 -2.28 -3.92
CA ALA A 280 -12.73 -1.10 -4.61
C ALA A 280 -13.97 -1.38 -5.48
N THR A 281 -13.99 -2.49 -6.23
CA THR A 281 -15.14 -2.89 -7.05
C THR A 281 -16.35 -3.18 -6.18
N VAL A 282 -16.21 -3.97 -5.12
CA VAL A 282 -17.32 -4.28 -4.20
C VAL A 282 -17.91 -3.00 -3.60
N ILE A 283 -17.06 -2.09 -3.14
CA ILE A 283 -17.49 -0.81 -2.56
C ILE A 283 -18.18 0.07 -3.62
N SER A 284 -17.62 0.15 -4.83
CA SER A 284 -18.21 0.93 -5.91
C SER A 284 -19.58 0.40 -6.34
N VAL A 285 -19.77 -0.91 -6.40
CA VAL A 285 -21.07 -1.53 -6.68
C VAL A 285 -22.07 -1.23 -5.57
N LEU A 286 -21.70 -1.41 -4.31
CA LEU A 286 -22.61 -1.22 -3.17
C LEU A 286 -22.96 0.24 -2.91
N TRP A 287 -22.00 1.13 -3.03
CA TRP A 287 -22.14 2.55 -2.67
C TRP A 287 -22.39 3.45 -3.87
N LEU A 288 -21.54 3.36 -4.91
CA LEU A 288 -21.62 4.24 -6.09
C LEU A 288 -22.59 3.68 -7.14
N LYS A 289 -23.20 2.49 -6.91
CA LYS A 289 -24.14 1.84 -7.81
C LYS A 289 -23.58 1.56 -9.21
N VAL A 290 -22.28 1.34 -9.30
CA VAL A 290 -21.62 0.92 -10.55
C VAL A 290 -22.15 -0.45 -10.94
N GLU A 291 -22.43 -0.67 -12.21
CA GLU A 291 -22.91 -1.96 -12.69
C GLU A 291 -21.83 -3.04 -12.55
N PHE A 292 -22.21 -4.17 -11.94
CA PHE A 292 -21.36 -5.34 -11.83
C PHE A 292 -21.58 -6.24 -13.05
N GLN A 293 -20.50 -6.53 -13.76
CA GLN A 293 -20.56 -7.41 -14.93
C GLN A 293 -20.12 -8.83 -14.58
N MET A 294 -20.67 -9.83 -15.28
CA MET A 294 -20.30 -11.24 -15.01
C MET A 294 -18.82 -11.54 -15.24
N ILE A 295 -18.15 -10.77 -16.10
CA ILE A 295 -16.72 -10.90 -16.35
C ILE A 295 -15.88 -10.49 -15.12
N ASP A 296 -16.40 -9.63 -14.24
CA ASP A 296 -15.72 -9.21 -13.03
C ASP A 296 -15.50 -10.40 -12.06
N LEU A 297 -16.36 -11.42 -12.11
CA LEU A 297 -16.14 -12.68 -11.37
C LEU A 297 -14.84 -13.37 -11.78
N ILE A 298 -14.48 -13.31 -13.07
CA ILE A 298 -13.21 -13.87 -13.56
C ILE A 298 -12.05 -13.07 -12.95
N GLY A 299 -12.15 -11.75 -12.97
CA GLY A 299 -11.15 -10.88 -12.33
C GLY A 299 -10.99 -11.19 -10.83
N PHE A 300 -12.09 -11.36 -10.11
CA PHE A 300 -12.07 -11.76 -8.69
C PHE A 300 -11.38 -13.10 -8.46
N VAL A 301 -11.69 -14.13 -9.28
CA VAL A 301 -11.06 -15.45 -9.17
C VAL A 301 -9.55 -15.35 -9.35
N PHE A 302 -9.08 -14.61 -10.36
CA PHE A 302 -7.65 -14.40 -10.58
C PHE A 302 -6.97 -13.68 -9.43
N VAL A 303 -7.52 -12.57 -8.95
CA VAL A 303 -6.95 -11.81 -7.82
C VAL A 303 -6.94 -12.64 -6.54
N LEU A 304 -8.05 -13.32 -6.21
CA LEU A 304 -8.12 -14.16 -5.02
C LEU A 304 -7.18 -15.37 -5.12
N SER A 305 -6.98 -15.95 -6.32
CA SER A 305 -5.98 -17.00 -6.55
C SER A 305 -4.57 -16.57 -6.15
N THR A 306 -4.22 -15.28 -6.36
CA THR A 306 -2.93 -14.73 -5.90
C THR A 306 -2.74 -14.89 -4.40
N VAL A 307 -3.78 -14.57 -3.61
CA VAL A 307 -3.73 -14.70 -2.14
C VAL A 307 -3.49 -16.15 -1.74
N PHE A 308 -4.20 -17.10 -2.37
CA PHE A 308 -4.02 -18.54 -2.08
C PHE A 308 -2.62 -19.01 -2.48
N ILE A 309 -2.14 -18.66 -3.69
CA ILE A 309 -0.81 -19.07 -4.18
C ILE A 309 0.28 -18.57 -3.24
N VAL A 310 0.24 -17.30 -2.85
CA VAL A 310 1.23 -16.70 -1.95
C VAL A 310 1.16 -17.33 -0.57
N SER A 311 -0.03 -17.46 0.00
CA SER A 311 -0.23 -17.99 1.37
C SER A 311 0.18 -19.45 1.50
N LEU A 312 -0.11 -20.30 0.50
CA LEU A 312 0.25 -21.72 0.53
C LEU A 312 1.76 -21.94 0.37
N ASN A 313 2.43 -21.14 -0.46
CA ASN A 313 3.86 -21.32 -0.70
C ASN A 313 4.72 -20.73 0.42
N GLN A 314 4.25 -19.73 1.16
CA GLN A 314 4.90 -19.29 2.39
C GLN A 314 4.97 -20.41 3.44
N LYS A 315 3.91 -21.24 3.55
CA LYS A 315 3.91 -22.42 4.44
C LYS A 315 4.89 -23.50 4.00
N LYS A 316 5.14 -23.68 2.69
CA LYS A 316 6.12 -24.66 2.17
C LYS A 316 7.56 -24.24 2.39
N ASP A 317 7.88 -22.96 2.19
CA ASP A 317 9.22 -22.41 2.41
C ASP A 317 9.67 -22.48 3.88
N GLN A 318 8.75 -22.72 4.82
CA GLN A 318 9.05 -22.93 6.25
C GLN A 318 9.32 -24.39 6.61
N ASN A 319 8.77 -25.33 5.82
CA ASN A 319 8.88 -26.75 6.10
C ASN A 319 10.06 -27.40 5.33
N SER A 320 10.81 -26.64 4.54
CA SER A 320 12.02 -27.04 3.80
C SER A 320 13.27 -26.39 4.37
#